data_9e98d4f1a19c05d4294f8a045e944122
#
_entry.id   9e98d4f1a19c05d4294f8a045e944122
#
_cell.length_a   1.000
_cell.length_b   1.000
_cell.length_c   1.000
_cell.angle_alpha   90.00
_cell.angle_beta   90.00
_cell.angle_gamma   90.00
#
_symmetry.space_group_name_H-M   'P 1'
#
loop_
_entity.id
_entity.type
_entity.pdbx_description
1 polymer ?
#
loop_
_entity_poly.entity_id
_entity_poly.type
_entity_poly.pdbx_seq_one_letter_code
_entity_poly.pdbx_strand_id
1 'polypeptide(L)'
;MQPAIPLGTVLQHRYRLIDILGQGGFGRTYLAEDQGRFNERCALKEFIPPTTENYAFEKSKELFHREAQVLYQIKHPQIPQFCAVFEENQRLFLVQDYVEGKTYHTLLNERKNAPPGFPTTFSEAEVLLFLRQILPVLDHIHSLGIIHRDISPDNIILRQRDQLPVLIDFGVVNALATQIHSKGGTLPPVTRVGKIGYAPFEQLQTGNVSASSDLYALAVTTIVLLTGQDPHLLLDQANLTWNWQQAVTVRPAFAQIINRMLSRQPGDRYQSAAELERALQT
;
A
#
# COMPACT_ATOMS: atom_id res chain seq x y z
N MET A 1 -2.85 -7.10 -21.45
CA MET A 1 -3.76 -6.97 -20.28
C MET A 1 -5.20 -7.18 -20.77
N GLN A 2 -6.00 -7.97 -20.10
CA GLN A 2 -7.42 -8.15 -20.45
C GLN A 2 -8.17 -6.80 -20.36
N PRO A 3 -9.18 -6.55 -21.23
CA PRO A 3 -9.94 -5.30 -21.19
C PRO A 3 -10.67 -5.13 -19.85
N ALA A 4 -10.96 -3.87 -19.49
CA ALA A 4 -11.78 -3.57 -18.32
C ALA A 4 -13.18 -4.18 -18.47
N ILE A 5 -13.76 -4.63 -17.37
CA ILE A 5 -15.15 -5.10 -17.36
C ILE A 5 -16.03 -3.88 -17.47
N PRO A 6 -17.04 -3.88 -18.35
CA PRO A 6 -17.96 -2.75 -18.50
C PRO A 6 -18.67 -2.41 -17.19
N LEU A 7 -18.82 -1.13 -16.89
CA LEU A 7 -19.61 -0.67 -15.75
C LEU A 7 -21.08 -1.09 -15.93
N GLY A 8 -21.76 -1.38 -14.83
CA GLY A 8 -23.11 -1.95 -14.83
C GLY A 8 -23.13 -3.49 -14.88
N THR A 9 -22.00 -4.15 -15.22
CA THR A 9 -21.92 -5.62 -15.16
C THR A 9 -22.13 -6.10 -13.72
N VAL A 10 -22.90 -7.20 -13.58
CA VAL A 10 -23.12 -7.87 -12.30
C VAL A 10 -22.30 -9.16 -12.26
N LEU A 11 -21.31 -9.21 -11.38
CA LEU A 11 -20.48 -10.40 -11.15
C LEU A 11 -21.10 -11.26 -10.04
N GLN A 12 -20.99 -12.59 -10.18
CA GLN A 12 -21.55 -13.58 -9.23
C GLN A 12 -23.04 -13.34 -8.91
N HIS A 13 -23.83 -12.76 -9.83
CA HIS A 13 -25.21 -12.35 -9.61
C HIS A 13 -25.40 -11.49 -8.35
N ARG A 14 -24.35 -10.77 -7.93
CA ARG A 14 -24.31 -10.05 -6.65
C ARG A 14 -23.63 -8.69 -6.71
N TYR A 15 -22.47 -8.58 -7.35
CA TYR A 15 -21.64 -7.38 -7.31
C TYR A 15 -21.82 -6.55 -8.58
N ARG A 16 -22.56 -5.46 -8.52
CA ARG A 16 -22.76 -4.54 -9.63
C ARG A 16 -21.64 -3.51 -9.70
N LEU A 17 -20.85 -3.52 -10.77
CA LEU A 17 -19.75 -2.57 -10.95
C LEU A 17 -20.30 -1.17 -11.25
N ILE A 18 -19.83 -0.15 -10.50
CA ILE A 18 -20.29 1.23 -10.59
C ILE A 18 -19.24 2.13 -11.20
N ASP A 19 -17.97 1.98 -10.77
CA ASP A 19 -16.86 2.87 -11.18
C ASP A 19 -15.54 2.12 -11.10
N ILE A 20 -14.47 2.72 -11.67
CA ILE A 20 -13.09 2.25 -11.55
C ILE A 20 -12.36 3.14 -10.55
N LEU A 21 -11.99 2.59 -9.40
CA LEU A 21 -11.25 3.29 -8.36
C LEU A 21 -9.75 3.43 -8.67
N GLY A 22 -9.20 2.46 -9.40
CA GLY A 22 -7.78 2.47 -9.77
C GLY A 22 -7.41 1.34 -10.72
N GLN A 23 -6.26 1.52 -11.40
CA GLN A 23 -5.69 0.51 -12.29
C GLN A 23 -4.17 0.49 -12.10
N GLY A 24 -3.61 -0.71 -11.94
CA GLY A 24 -2.19 -0.95 -11.80
C GLY A 24 -1.68 -2.06 -12.71
N GLY A 25 -0.40 -2.40 -12.58
CA GLY A 25 0.25 -3.44 -13.39
C GLY A 25 -0.33 -4.84 -13.24
N PHE A 26 -1.00 -5.12 -12.13
CA PHE A 26 -1.49 -6.45 -11.75
C PHE A 26 -3.01 -6.58 -11.75
N GLY A 27 -3.74 -5.51 -12.05
CA GLY A 27 -5.20 -5.56 -12.05
C GLY A 27 -5.88 -4.21 -11.93
N ARG A 28 -7.17 -4.25 -11.60
CA ARG A 28 -8.01 -3.08 -11.41
C ARG A 28 -8.79 -3.18 -10.11
N THR A 29 -9.11 -2.04 -9.54
CA THR A 29 -10.02 -1.94 -8.41
C THR A 29 -11.28 -1.22 -8.86
N TYR A 30 -12.42 -1.86 -8.70
CA TYR A 30 -13.73 -1.30 -9.00
C TYR A 30 -14.45 -0.90 -7.72
N LEU A 31 -15.22 0.18 -7.79
CA LEU A 31 -16.33 0.42 -6.87
C LEU A 31 -17.49 -0.46 -7.32
N ALA A 32 -18.05 -1.24 -6.42
CA ALA A 32 -19.20 -2.07 -6.69
C ALA A 32 -20.28 -1.93 -5.61
N GLU A 33 -21.51 -2.28 -5.95
CA GLU A 33 -22.62 -2.46 -5.00
C GLU A 33 -22.86 -3.95 -4.77
N ASP A 34 -22.85 -4.34 -3.50
CA ASP A 34 -23.21 -5.69 -3.07
C ASP A 34 -24.74 -5.82 -2.94
N GLN A 35 -25.40 -6.36 -3.96
CA GLN A 35 -26.84 -6.57 -3.97
C GLN A 35 -27.32 -7.55 -2.89
N GLY A 36 -26.44 -8.44 -2.42
CA GLY A 36 -26.71 -9.33 -1.29
C GLY A 36 -26.66 -8.65 0.08
N ARG A 37 -26.14 -7.40 0.13
CA ARG A 37 -26.03 -6.56 1.34
C ARG A 37 -26.72 -5.20 1.12
N PHE A 38 -27.93 -5.21 0.58
CA PHE A 38 -28.75 -3.99 0.36
C PHE A 38 -28.06 -2.89 -0.44
N ASN A 39 -27.27 -3.27 -1.46
CA ASN A 39 -26.46 -2.37 -2.30
C ASN A 39 -25.39 -1.59 -1.51
N GLU A 40 -24.87 -2.18 -0.43
CA GLU A 40 -23.71 -1.61 0.27
C GLU A 40 -22.52 -1.52 -0.68
N ARG A 41 -21.80 -0.40 -0.62
CA ARG A 41 -20.63 -0.19 -1.46
C ARG A 41 -19.45 -1.04 -0.99
N CYS A 42 -18.76 -1.68 -1.94
CA CYS A 42 -17.55 -2.45 -1.69
C CYS A 42 -16.48 -2.13 -2.75
N ALA A 43 -15.22 -2.37 -2.38
CA ALA A 43 -14.08 -2.33 -3.29
C ALA A 43 -13.84 -3.75 -3.83
N LEU A 44 -13.91 -3.91 -5.14
CA LEU A 44 -13.71 -5.18 -5.83
C LEU A 44 -12.42 -5.13 -6.63
N LYS A 45 -11.41 -5.86 -6.16
CA LYS A 45 -10.09 -5.91 -6.77
C LYS A 45 -10.00 -7.08 -7.74
N GLU A 46 -9.82 -6.77 -9.01
CA GLU A 46 -9.57 -7.71 -10.08
C GLU A 46 -8.06 -8.02 -10.13
N PHE A 47 -7.71 -9.28 -10.01
CA PHE A 47 -6.37 -9.76 -10.30
C PHE A 47 -6.34 -10.46 -11.66
N ILE A 48 -5.44 -10.02 -12.53
CA ILE A 48 -5.24 -10.60 -13.86
C ILE A 48 -3.93 -11.38 -13.84
N PRO A 49 -3.97 -12.71 -13.84
CA PRO A 49 -2.76 -13.52 -13.90
C PRO A 49 -1.90 -13.17 -15.14
N PRO A 50 -0.57 -13.20 -15.02
CA PRO A 50 0.33 -12.81 -16.12
C PRO A 50 0.29 -13.76 -17.31
N THR A 51 -0.29 -14.93 -17.16
CA THR A 51 -0.41 -15.95 -18.21
C THR A 51 -1.73 -16.70 -18.08
N THR A 52 -2.27 -17.13 -19.21
CA THR A 52 -3.50 -17.94 -19.33
C THR A 52 -3.18 -19.43 -19.48
N GLU A 53 -1.91 -19.85 -19.43
CA GLU A 53 -1.55 -21.28 -19.42
C GLU A 53 -2.13 -21.95 -18.19
N ASN A 54 -2.86 -23.05 -18.37
CA ASN A 54 -3.64 -23.71 -17.31
C ASN A 54 -2.86 -23.94 -16.01
N TYR A 55 -1.62 -24.44 -16.11
CA TYR A 55 -0.80 -24.71 -14.92
C TYR A 55 -0.45 -23.43 -14.14
N ALA A 56 -0.04 -22.39 -14.83
CA ALA A 56 0.34 -21.12 -14.19
C ALA A 56 -0.87 -20.36 -13.65
N PHE A 57 -2.03 -20.50 -14.29
CA PHE A 57 -3.29 -19.94 -13.79
C PHE A 57 -3.72 -20.62 -12.49
N GLU A 58 -3.74 -21.98 -12.44
CA GLU A 58 -4.09 -22.72 -11.22
C GLU A 58 -3.11 -22.41 -10.07
N LYS A 59 -1.82 -22.25 -10.36
CA LYS A 59 -0.86 -21.84 -9.35
C LYS A 59 -1.10 -20.42 -8.84
N SER A 60 -1.46 -19.49 -9.74
CA SER A 60 -1.85 -18.12 -9.37
C SER A 60 -3.08 -18.12 -8.47
N LYS A 61 -4.07 -18.96 -8.77
CA LYS A 61 -5.29 -19.13 -8.00
C LYS A 61 -5.01 -19.69 -6.60
N GLU A 62 -4.19 -20.74 -6.49
CA GLU A 62 -3.78 -21.30 -5.19
C GLU A 62 -3.14 -20.21 -4.30
N LEU A 63 -2.20 -19.47 -4.85
CA LEU A 63 -1.51 -18.39 -4.14
C LEU A 63 -2.46 -17.26 -3.76
N PHE A 64 -3.36 -16.86 -4.68
CA PHE A 64 -4.36 -15.82 -4.43
C PHE A 64 -5.30 -16.21 -3.28
N HIS A 65 -5.78 -17.44 -3.24
CA HIS A 65 -6.61 -17.95 -2.14
C HIS A 65 -5.86 -17.98 -0.81
N ARG A 66 -4.60 -18.40 -0.82
CA ARG A 66 -3.75 -18.39 0.39
C ARG A 66 -3.58 -16.98 0.96
N GLU A 67 -3.34 -16.02 0.11
CA GLU A 67 -3.19 -14.62 0.51
C GLU A 67 -4.52 -14.01 0.98
N ALA A 68 -5.63 -14.37 0.33
CA ALA A 68 -6.95 -13.98 0.77
C ALA A 68 -7.28 -14.53 2.18
N GLN A 69 -6.81 -15.73 2.52
CA GLN A 69 -6.93 -16.27 3.87
C GLN A 69 -6.18 -15.45 4.92
N VAL A 70 -5.00 -14.91 4.58
CA VAL A 70 -4.26 -14.00 5.45
C VAL A 70 -5.05 -12.73 5.69
N LEU A 71 -5.58 -12.11 4.63
CA LEU A 71 -6.40 -10.90 4.74
C LEU A 71 -7.67 -11.11 5.56
N TYR A 72 -8.30 -12.28 5.46
CA TYR A 72 -9.48 -12.64 6.25
C TYR A 72 -9.22 -12.64 7.77
N GLN A 73 -7.98 -12.91 8.20
CA GLN A 73 -7.60 -12.92 9.62
C GLN A 73 -7.42 -11.51 10.20
N ILE A 74 -7.20 -10.50 9.35
CA ILE A 74 -6.97 -9.14 9.81
C ILE A 74 -8.31 -8.50 10.20
N LYS A 75 -8.43 -8.12 11.48
CA LYS A 75 -9.59 -7.38 12.00
C LYS A 75 -9.10 -6.13 12.70
N HIS A 76 -9.17 -5.01 12.01
CA HIS A 76 -8.76 -3.71 12.54
C HIS A 76 -9.64 -2.58 11.97
N PRO A 77 -10.08 -1.58 12.75
CA PRO A 77 -10.99 -0.53 12.29
C PRO A 77 -10.40 0.38 11.20
N GLN A 78 -9.07 0.40 11.05
CA GLN A 78 -8.35 1.16 10.02
C GLN A 78 -7.79 0.26 8.90
N ILE A 79 -8.37 -0.92 8.70
CA ILE A 79 -8.10 -1.84 7.58
C ILE A 79 -9.44 -2.27 7.01
N PRO A 80 -9.67 -2.19 5.68
CA PRO A 80 -10.92 -2.68 5.09
C PRO A 80 -11.14 -4.14 5.39
N GLN A 81 -12.35 -4.51 5.84
CA GLN A 81 -12.66 -5.88 6.12
C GLN A 81 -12.73 -6.69 4.82
N PHE A 82 -12.16 -7.87 4.83
CA PHE A 82 -12.34 -8.85 3.78
C PHE A 82 -13.79 -9.34 3.76
N CYS A 83 -14.44 -9.35 2.57
CA CYS A 83 -15.82 -9.75 2.39
C CYS A 83 -15.94 -11.07 1.63
N ALA A 84 -15.23 -11.22 0.52
CA ALA A 84 -15.31 -12.40 -0.33
C ALA A 84 -14.10 -12.54 -1.27
N VAL A 85 -13.95 -13.74 -1.81
CA VAL A 85 -13.06 -14.04 -2.93
C VAL A 85 -13.79 -14.97 -3.89
N PHE A 86 -13.63 -14.75 -5.19
CA PHE A 86 -14.24 -15.59 -6.21
C PHE A 86 -13.47 -15.54 -7.54
N GLU A 87 -13.79 -16.49 -8.40
CA GLU A 87 -13.32 -16.55 -9.78
C GLU A 87 -14.51 -16.38 -10.74
N GLU A 88 -14.29 -15.58 -11.79
CA GLU A 88 -15.26 -15.48 -12.90
C GLU A 88 -14.52 -15.12 -14.19
N ASN A 89 -14.81 -15.85 -15.28
CA ASN A 89 -14.22 -15.64 -16.59
C ASN A 89 -12.68 -15.61 -16.60
N GLN A 90 -12.05 -16.54 -15.89
CA GLN A 90 -10.59 -16.64 -15.71
C GLN A 90 -9.96 -15.38 -15.10
N ARG A 91 -10.70 -14.67 -14.28
CA ARG A 91 -10.24 -13.55 -13.46
C ARG A 91 -10.49 -13.86 -11.99
N LEU A 92 -9.60 -13.42 -11.15
CA LEU A 92 -9.69 -13.59 -9.70
C LEU A 92 -10.11 -12.26 -9.07
N PHE A 93 -11.07 -12.34 -8.15
CA PHE A 93 -11.64 -11.16 -7.50
C PHE A 93 -11.57 -11.26 -6.00
N LEU A 94 -11.15 -10.17 -5.37
CA LEU A 94 -11.17 -9.99 -3.92
C LEU A 94 -12.09 -8.81 -3.59
N VAL A 95 -13.03 -9.03 -2.69
CA VAL A 95 -14.00 -8.02 -2.26
C VAL A 95 -13.67 -7.60 -0.83
N GLN A 96 -13.61 -6.29 -0.60
CA GLN A 96 -13.39 -5.68 0.70
C GLN A 96 -14.36 -4.52 0.92
N ASP A 97 -14.50 -4.08 2.17
CA ASP A 97 -15.24 -2.86 2.47
C ASP A 97 -14.69 -1.68 1.66
N TYR A 98 -15.61 -0.84 1.15
CA TYR A 98 -15.25 0.41 0.53
C TYR A 98 -14.94 1.46 1.60
N VAL A 99 -13.81 2.14 1.46
CA VAL A 99 -13.40 3.23 2.34
C VAL A 99 -13.68 4.55 1.64
N GLU A 100 -14.69 5.26 2.11
CA GLU A 100 -14.98 6.61 1.61
C GLU A 100 -13.95 7.60 2.16
N GLY A 101 -13.24 8.27 1.25
CA GLY A 101 -12.17 9.21 1.60
C GLY A 101 -11.24 9.48 0.43
N LYS A 102 -10.13 10.14 0.71
CA LYS A 102 -9.08 10.44 -0.27
C LYS A 102 -7.76 9.82 0.17
N THR A 103 -7.01 9.29 -0.79
CA THR A 103 -5.63 8.84 -0.50
C THR A 103 -4.76 10.04 -0.11
N TYR A 104 -3.73 9.80 0.70
CA TYR A 104 -2.76 10.86 1.03
C TYR A 104 -2.04 11.38 -0.22
N HIS A 105 -1.91 10.57 -1.26
CA HIS A 105 -1.44 11.01 -2.57
C HIS A 105 -2.38 12.04 -3.20
N THR A 106 -3.68 11.77 -3.23
CA THR A 106 -4.70 12.71 -3.73
C THR A 106 -4.69 14.01 -2.93
N LEU A 107 -4.66 13.92 -1.60
CA LEU A 107 -4.61 15.09 -0.72
C LEU A 107 -3.36 15.94 -0.95
N LEU A 108 -2.20 15.30 -1.13
CA LEU A 108 -0.96 16.01 -1.44
C LEU A 108 -1.04 16.73 -2.79
N ASN A 109 -1.59 16.07 -3.82
CA ASN A 109 -1.77 16.68 -5.14
C ASN A 109 -2.78 17.84 -5.12
N GLU A 110 -3.85 17.74 -4.35
CA GLU A 110 -4.79 18.85 -4.16
C GLU A 110 -4.11 20.06 -3.50
N ARG A 111 -3.25 19.81 -2.49
CA ARG A 111 -2.45 20.88 -1.86
C ARG A 111 -1.47 21.53 -2.82
N LYS A 112 -0.75 20.74 -3.62
CA LYS A 112 0.18 21.27 -4.65
C LYS A 112 -0.52 22.16 -5.67
N ASN A 113 -1.78 21.88 -5.98
CA ASN A 113 -2.59 22.63 -6.92
C ASN A 113 -3.48 23.70 -6.24
N ALA A 114 -3.31 23.93 -4.93
CA ALA A 114 -4.07 24.95 -4.22
C ALA A 114 -3.67 26.38 -4.65
N PRO A 115 -4.57 27.37 -4.52
CA PRO A 115 -4.25 28.77 -4.82
C PRO A 115 -3.06 29.27 -3.98
N PRO A 116 -2.34 30.31 -4.45
CA PRO A 116 -1.26 30.92 -3.69
C PRO A 116 -1.72 31.34 -2.28
N GLY A 117 -0.89 31.06 -1.27
CA GLY A 117 -1.18 31.36 0.13
C GLY A 117 -1.70 30.16 0.95
N PHE A 118 -2.01 29.04 0.32
CA PHE A 118 -2.34 27.80 1.01
C PHE A 118 -1.11 26.87 1.11
N PRO A 119 -1.03 26.03 2.17
CA PRO A 119 0.05 25.04 2.31
C PRO A 119 0.05 24.06 1.13
N THR A 120 1.21 23.87 0.51
CA THR A 120 1.39 22.96 -0.63
C THR A 120 1.80 21.54 -0.20
N THR A 121 2.15 21.38 1.08
CA THR A 121 2.60 20.12 1.69
C THR A 121 1.94 19.92 3.05
N PHE A 122 2.21 18.79 3.68
CA PHE A 122 1.80 18.55 5.06
C PHE A 122 2.83 19.15 6.01
N SER A 123 2.34 19.77 7.09
CA SER A 123 3.18 20.27 8.20
C SER A 123 3.72 19.12 9.05
N GLU A 124 4.77 19.38 9.83
CA GLU A 124 5.31 18.42 10.80
C GLU A 124 4.23 17.93 11.78
N ALA A 125 3.36 18.83 12.25
CA ALA A 125 2.28 18.47 13.18
C ALA A 125 1.27 17.49 12.57
N GLU A 126 0.87 17.72 11.31
CA GLU A 126 -0.04 16.82 10.60
C GLU A 126 0.61 15.46 10.35
N VAL A 127 1.88 15.43 9.98
CA VAL A 127 2.61 14.18 9.76
C VAL A 127 2.84 13.41 11.06
N LEU A 128 3.11 14.10 12.17
CA LEU A 128 3.18 13.46 13.50
C LEU A 128 1.84 12.86 13.91
N LEU A 129 0.73 13.55 13.66
CA LEU A 129 -0.61 13.00 13.90
C LEU A 129 -0.85 11.75 13.04
N PHE A 130 -0.53 11.84 11.75
CA PHE A 130 -0.61 10.71 10.83
C PHE A 130 0.20 9.50 11.33
N LEU A 131 1.46 9.69 11.74
CA LEU A 131 2.32 8.62 12.28
C LEU A 131 1.71 7.99 13.53
N ARG A 132 1.24 8.78 14.48
CA ARG A 132 0.60 8.28 15.71
C ARG A 132 -0.66 7.46 15.43
N GLN A 133 -1.38 7.78 14.36
CA GLN A 133 -2.60 7.07 13.98
C GLN A 133 -2.36 5.82 13.15
N ILE A 134 -1.27 5.75 12.36
CA ILE A 134 -0.99 4.59 11.49
C ILE A 134 -0.10 3.53 12.17
N LEU A 135 0.73 3.92 13.13
CA LEU A 135 1.64 2.98 13.82
C LEU A 135 0.90 1.86 14.55
N PRO A 136 -0.23 2.09 15.26
CA PRO A 136 -1.00 1.00 15.86
C PRO A 136 -1.55 0.00 14.82
N VAL A 137 -1.83 0.46 13.59
CA VAL A 137 -2.26 -0.40 12.49
C VAL A 137 -1.13 -1.33 12.06
N LEU A 138 0.08 -0.78 11.91
CA LEU A 138 1.28 -1.56 11.58
C LEU A 138 1.66 -2.54 12.69
N ASP A 139 1.59 -2.11 13.95
CA ASP A 139 1.86 -2.98 15.09
C ASP A 139 0.90 -4.18 15.10
N HIS A 140 -0.39 -3.95 14.83
CA HIS A 140 -1.39 -5.00 14.74
C HIS A 140 -1.04 -6.03 13.65
N ILE A 141 -0.80 -5.61 12.41
CA ILE A 141 -0.49 -6.56 11.33
C ILE A 141 0.85 -7.27 11.54
N HIS A 142 1.86 -6.57 12.07
CA HIS A 142 3.16 -7.16 12.39
C HIS A 142 3.04 -8.21 13.51
N SER A 143 2.16 -8.00 14.51
CA SER A 143 1.89 -9.00 15.56
C SER A 143 1.28 -10.29 15.02
N LEU A 144 0.59 -10.23 13.88
CA LEU A 144 0.07 -11.37 13.14
C LEU A 144 1.11 -12.00 12.18
N GLY A 145 2.34 -11.49 12.16
CA GLY A 145 3.39 -11.92 11.22
C GLY A 145 3.18 -11.45 9.79
N ILE A 146 2.32 -10.45 9.57
CA ILE A 146 1.99 -9.91 8.25
C ILE A 146 2.80 -8.65 8.00
N ILE A 147 3.51 -8.60 6.87
CA ILE A 147 4.21 -7.41 6.37
C ILE A 147 3.45 -6.86 5.17
N HIS A 148 3.19 -5.55 5.17
CA HIS A 148 2.36 -4.91 4.13
C HIS A 148 3.06 -4.84 2.77
N ARG A 149 4.36 -4.50 2.74
CA ARG A 149 5.26 -4.46 1.55
C ARG A 149 4.99 -3.37 0.53
N ASP A 150 3.92 -2.60 0.68
CA ASP A 150 3.54 -1.56 -0.30
C ASP A 150 3.00 -0.30 0.38
N ILE A 151 3.64 0.13 1.48
CA ILE A 151 3.27 1.38 2.17
C ILE A 151 3.68 2.57 1.30
N SER A 152 2.68 3.38 0.94
CA SER A 152 2.87 4.61 0.16
C SER A 152 1.65 5.53 0.34
N PRO A 153 1.74 6.82 -0.04
CA PRO A 153 0.60 7.74 0.05
C PRO A 153 -0.64 7.30 -0.74
N ASP A 154 -0.49 6.44 -1.76
CA ASP A 154 -1.61 5.90 -2.55
C ASP A 154 -2.37 4.81 -1.82
N ASN A 155 -1.70 4.09 -0.91
CA ASN A 155 -2.24 2.93 -0.20
C ASN A 155 -2.71 3.28 1.23
N ILE A 156 -2.87 4.58 1.52
CA ILE A 156 -3.41 5.07 2.78
C ILE A 156 -4.49 6.11 2.48
N ILE A 157 -5.72 5.83 2.90
CA ILE A 157 -6.88 6.73 2.73
C ILE A 157 -7.14 7.47 4.04
N LEU A 158 -7.23 8.79 3.98
CA LEU A 158 -7.83 9.59 5.05
C LEU A 158 -9.34 9.43 4.97
N ARG A 159 -9.90 8.61 5.85
CA ARG A 159 -11.32 8.26 5.85
C ARG A 159 -12.19 9.46 6.21
N GLN A 160 -13.23 9.71 5.42
CA GLN A 160 -14.05 10.93 5.53
C GLN A 160 -14.78 11.04 6.88
N ARG A 161 -15.34 9.94 7.40
CA ARG A 161 -16.24 9.95 8.57
C ARG A 161 -15.55 10.31 9.89
N ASP A 162 -14.28 9.96 10.06
CA ASP A 162 -13.57 10.08 11.35
C ASP A 162 -12.13 10.62 11.21
N GLN A 163 -11.72 10.96 10.00
CA GLN A 163 -10.39 11.51 9.70
C GLN A 163 -9.23 10.60 10.19
N LEU A 164 -9.45 9.29 10.21
CA LEU A 164 -8.39 8.32 10.50
C LEU A 164 -7.75 7.79 9.21
N PRO A 165 -6.42 7.59 9.19
CA PRO A 165 -5.75 6.92 8.09
C PRO A 165 -6.14 5.45 8.06
N VAL A 166 -6.59 4.96 6.92
CA VAL A 166 -6.96 3.56 6.68
C VAL A 166 -5.96 2.97 5.70
N LEU A 167 -5.31 1.88 6.11
CA LEU A 167 -4.33 1.18 5.30
C LEU A 167 -5.04 0.22 4.35
N ILE A 168 -4.81 0.39 3.05
CA ILE A 168 -5.41 -0.41 1.98
C ILE A 168 -4.32 -1.11 1.16
N ASP A 169 -4.72 -2.03 0.30
CA ASP A 169 -3.86 -2.65 -0.74
C ASP A 169 -2.61 -3.33 -0.20
N PHE A 170 -2.80 -4.32 0.68
CA PHE A 170 -1.73 -5.24 1.04
C PHE A 170 -1.07 -5.81 -0.22
N GLY A 171 0.25 -5.84 -0.27
CA GLY A 171 1.04 -6.29 -1.41
C GLY A 171 0.90 -7.79 -1.75
N VAL A 172 -0.29 -8.35 -1.53
CA VAL A 172 -0.73 -9.72 -1.82
C VAL A 172 -0.43 -10.09 -3.26
N VAL A 173 -0.82 -9.23 -4.18
CA VAL A 173 -0.65 -9.41 -5.62
C VAL A 173 0.84 -9.35 -6.01
N ASN A 174 1.61 -8.53 -5.32
CA ASN A 174 3.05 -8.38 -5.56
C ASN A 174 3.84 -9.63 -5.13
N ALA A 175 3.45 -10.27 -4.01
CA ALA A 175 4.05 -11.52 -3.56
C ALA A 175 3.77 -12.69 -4.53
N LEU A 176 2.56 -12.74 -5.10
CA LEU A 176 2.15 -13.70 -6.13
C LEU A 176 3.02 -13.61 -7.39
N ALA A 177 3.22 -12.40 -7.93
CA ALA A 177 4.02 -12.18 -9.11
C ALA A 177 5.47 -12.67 -8.92
N THR A 178 6.05 -12.45 -7.74
CA THR A 178 7.43 -12.87 -7.42
C THR A 178 7.58 -14.39 -7.33
N GLN A 179 6.63 -15.10 -6.72
CA GLN A 179 6.70 -16.55 -6.55
C GLN A 179 6.48 -17.32 -7.86
N ILE A 180 5.69 -16.80 -8.78
CA ILE A 180 5.46 -17.40 -10.09
C ILE A 180 6.72 -17.31 -10.95
N HIS A 181 7.44 -16.19 -10.89
CA HIS A 181 8.65 -15.96 -11.71
C HIS A 181 9.90 -16.67 -11.18
N SER A 182 9.97 -17.03 -9.89
CA SER A 182 11.18 -17.66 -9.32
C SER A 182 11.32 -19.16 -9.58
N LYS A 183 10.34 -19.84 -10.17
CA LYS A 183 10.35 -21.32 -10.35
C LYS A 183 10.40 -21.84 -11.78
N GLY A 184 10.56 -21.02 -12.82
CA GLY A 184 10.58 -21.53 -14.18
C GLY A 184 11.20 -20.63 -15.23
N GLY A 185 12.46 -20.85 -15.56
CA GLY A 185 13.09 -20.44 -16.82
C GLY A 185 13.45 -18.96 -16.94
N THR A 186 14.52 -18.68 -17.70
CA THR A 186 15.10 -17.38 -18.09
C THR A 186 14.27 -16.14 -17.73
N LEU A 187 14.71 -15.49 -16.67
CA LEU A 187 14.10 -14.31 -16.06
C LEU A 187 13.88 -13.17 -17.08
N PRO A 188 12.64 -12.70 -17.30
CA PRO A 188 12.45 -11.29 -17.60
C PRO A 188 12.89 -10.48 -16.36
N PRO A 189 13.28 -9.20 -16.51
CA PRO A 189 13.85 -8.42 -15.41
C PRO A 189 12.88 -8.47 -14.23
N VAL A 190 13.43 -8.81 -13.05
CA VAL A 190 12.77 -8.95 -11.75
C VAL A 190 11.58 -8.01 -11.67
N THR A 191 10.37 -8.56 -11.60
CA THR A 191 9.17 -7.77 -11.31
C THR A 191 9.36 -7.27 -9.89
N ARG A 192 9.82 -6.03 -9.76
CA ARG A 192 10.18 -5.41 -8.48
C ARG A 192 8.93 -5.37 -7.61
N VAL A 193 8.93 -6.17 -6.56
CA VAL A 193 7.84 -6.18 -5.57
C VAL A 193 7.96 -4.95 -4.71
N GLY A 194 6.97 -4.08 -4.77
CA GLY A 194 6.94 -2.81 -4.07
C GLY A 194 6.99 -1.60 -5.01
N LYS A 195 6.46 -0.49 -4.55
CA LYS A 195 6.45 0.76 -5.31
C LYS A 195 7.86 1.32 -5.41
N ILE A 196 8.32 1.55 -6.65
CA ILE A 196 9.65 2.10 -6.90
C ILE A 196 9.85 3.40 -6.10
N GLY A 197 10.96 3.49 -5.38
CA GLY A 197 11.30 4.62 -4.53
C GLY A 197 10.82 4.48 -3.07
N TYR A 198 9.78 3.68 -2.77
CA TYR A 198 9.29 3.46 -1.40
C TYR A 198 9.84 2.18 -0.78
N ALA A 199 9.96 1.12 -1.56
CA ALA A 199 10.44 -0.17 -1.09
C ALA A 199 11.94 -0.11 -0.77
N PRO A 200 12.39 -0.68 0.38
CA PRO A 200 13.80 -0.73 0.74
C PRO A 200 14.56 -1.75 -0.11
N PHE A 201 15.89 -1.62 -0.11
CA PHE A 201 16.80 -2.40 -0.94
C PHE A 201 16.68 -3.92 -0.74
N GLU A 202 16.56 -4.37 0.52
CA GLU A 202 16.40 -5.79 0.85
C GLU A 202 15.12 -6.38 0.24
N GLN A 203 14.03 -5.60 0.22
CA GLN A 203 12.78 -6.03 -0.41
C GLN A 203 12.92 -6.16 -1.93
N LEU A 204 13.62 -5.22 -2.57
CA LEU A 204 13.78 -5.18 -4.02
C LEU A 204 14.77 -6.22 -4.55
N GLN A 205 15.81 -6.56 -3.79
CA GLN A 205 16.88 -7.45 -4.24
C GLN A 205 16.74 -8.89 -3.77
N THR A 206 16.41 -9.09 -2.50
CA THR A 206 16.40 -10.43 -1.89
C THR A 206 15.00 -10.95 -1.61
N GLY A 207 13.99 -10.06 -1.63
CA GLY A 207 12.63 -10.39 -1.22
C GLY A 207 12.48 -10.58 0.30
N ASN A 208 13.55 -10.40 1.08
CA ASN A 208 13.52 -10.47 2.53
C ASN A 208 12.85 -9.22 3.08
N VAL A 209 11.77 -9.40 3.80
CA VAL A 209 10.99 -8.30 4.39
C VAL A 209 10.74 -8.56 5.87
N SER A 210 10.68 -7.49 6.63
CA SER A 210 10.38 -7.49 8.06
C SER A 210 9.55 -6.26 8.43
N ALA A 211 9.15 -6.14 9.68
CA ALA A 211 8.50 -4.93 10.19
C ALA A 211 9.30 -3.66 9.87
N SER A 212 10.63 -3.73 9.95
CA SER A 212 11.51 -2.59 9.64
C SER A 212 11.49 -2.18 8.16
N SER A 213 11.05 -3.08 7.25
CA SER A 213 10.86 -2.74 5.82
C SER A 213 9.62 -1.86 5.62
N ASP A 214 8.51 -2.17 6.32
CA ASP A 214 7.32 -1.31 6.32
C ASP A 214 7.59 0.04 6.98
N LEU A 215 8.36 0.07 8.07
CA LEU A 215 8.75 1.32 8.74
C LEU A 215 9.64 2.20 7.85
N TYR A 216 10.51 1.60 7.04
CA TYR A 216 11.27 2.34 6.02
C TYR A 216 10.33 2.96 4.97
N ALA A 217 9.39 2.19 4.41
CA ALA A 217 8.43 2.69 3.43
C ALA A 217 7.52 3.79 4.03
N LEU A 218 7.18 3.68 5.33
CA LEU A 218 6.47 4.72 6.07
C LEU A 218 7.31 5.99 6.21
N ALA A 219 8.63 5.88 6.43
CA ALA A 219 9.52 7.04 6.46
C ALA A 219 9.60 7.74 5.10
N VAL A 220 9.70 6.97 4.01
CA VAL A 220 9.66 7.56 2.66
C VAL A 220 8.31 8.25 2.41
N THR A 221 7.20 7.62 2.81
CA THR A 221 5.87 8.26 2.77
C THR A 221 5.87 9.57 3.55
N THR A 222 6.44 9.58 4.75
CA THR A 222 6.56 10.77 5.62
C THR A 222 7.30 11.91 4.93
N ILE A 223 8.49 11.66 4.35
CA ILE A 223 9.26 12.72 3.68
C ILE A 223 8.60 13.22 2.40
N VAL A 224 7.88 12.37 1.68
CA VAL A 224 7.06 12.77 0.52
C VAL A 224 5.94 13.71 0.94
N LEU A 225 5.23 13.43 2.04
CA LEU A 225 4.17 14.31 2.56
C LEU A 225 4.73 15.67 3.03
N LEU A 226 5.90 15.68 3.68
CA LEU A 226 6.54 16.89 4.17
C LEU A 226 7.10 17.77 3.05
N THR A 227 7.68 17.17 2.02
CA THR A 227 8.41 17.90 0.95
C THR A 227 7.56 18.15 -0.29
N GLY A 228 6.53 17.32 -0.49
CA GLY A 228 5.77 17.28 -1.74
C GLY A 228 6.57 16.73 -2.92
N GLN A 229 7.77 16.25 -2.75
CA GLN A 229 8.63 15.76 -3.82
C GLN A 229 8.55 14.23 -3.94
N ASP A 230 8.76 13.75 -5.17
CA ASP A 230 8.83 12.30 -5.40
C ASP A 230 10.11 11.71 -4.81
N PRO A 231 10.09 10.44 -4.34
CA PRO A 231 11.24 9.81 -3.69
C PRO A 231 12.54 9.86 -4.49
N HIS A 232 12.45 9.76 -5.83
CA HIS A 232 13.63 9.76 -6.70
C HIS A 232 14.36 11.12 -6.74
N LEU A 233 13.68 12.21 -6.38
CA LEU A 233 14.28 13.55 -6.25
C LEU A 233 14.92 13.78 -4.89
N LEU A 234 14.51 12.98 -3.89
CA LEU A 234 15.00 13.08 -2.52
C LEU A 234 16.16 12.11 -2.23
N LEU A 235 16.33 11.06 -3.05
CA LEU A 235 17.37 10.04 -2.90
C LEU A 235 18.55 10.34 -3.82
N ASP A 236 19.73 10.59 -3.25
CA ASP A 236 20.99 10.53 -3.97
C ASP A 236 21.32 9.08 -4.30
N GLN A 237 21.13 8.70 -5.57
CA GLN A 237 21.35 7.33 -6.03
C GLN A 237 22.83 6.92 -6.03
N ALA A 238 23.77 7.88 -6.12
CA ALA A 238 25.20 7.59 -6.11
C ALA A 238 25.69 7.19 -4.72
N ASN A 239 25.22 7.89 -3.69
CA ASN A 239 25.62 7.69 -2.32
C ASN A 239 24.60 6.89 -1.49
N LEU A 240 23.41 6.63 -2.04
CA LEU A 240 22.24 6.01 -1.38
C LEU A 240 21.85 6.76 -0.08
N THR A 241 21.91 8.09 -0.14
CA THR A 241 21.56 8.99 0.98
C THR A 241 20.33 9.81 0.69
N TRP A 242 19.52 10.03 1.71
CA TRP A 242 18.30 10.83 1.60
C TRP A 242 18.60 12.30 1.89
N ASN A 243 18.36 13.18 0.91
CA ASN A 243 18.62 14.63 0.99
C ASN A 243 17.34 15.44 1.32
N TRP A 244 16.33 14.83 1.91
CA TRP A 244 15.01 15.42 2.16
C TRP A 244 15.04 16.69 3.04
N GLN A 245 16.02 16.79 3.96
CA GLN A 245 16.18 17.97 4.83
C GLN A 245 16.62 19.25 4.10
N GLN A 246 17.06 19.14 2.85
CA GLN A 246 17.30 20.32 1.99
C GLN A 246 15.99 20.94 1.49
N ALA A 247 14.91 20.17 1.43
CA ALA A 247 13.62 20.59 0.92
C ALA A 247 12.65 21.09 2.01
N VAL A 248 12.85 20.69 3.28
CA VAL A 248 11.97 21.05 4.39
C VAL A 248 12.74 21.12 5.71
N THR A 249 12.37 22.08 6.57
CA THR A 249 12.89 22.21 7.92
C THR A 249 11.89 21.61 8.91
N VAL A 250 12.35 20.70 9.77
CA VAL A 250 11.61 20.10 10.87
C VAL A 250 12.43 20.16 12.14
N ARG A 251 11.83 19.85 13.29
CA ARG A 251 12.55 19.79 14.56
C ARG A 251 13.69 18.74 14.48
N PRO A 252 14.89 19.03 15.06
CA PRO A 252 16.03 18.12 15.00
C PRO A 252 15.75 16.71 15.52
N ALA A 253 14.99 16.59 16.62
CA ALA A 253 14.61 15.30 17.18
C ALA A 253 13.75 14.48 16.21
N PHE A 254 12.80 15.12 15.53
CA PHE A 254 11.97 14.45 14.54
C PHE A 254 12.78 14.04 13.30
N ALA A 255 13.69 14.91 12.84
CA ALA A 255 14.60 14.57 11.75
C ALA A 255 15.47 13.34 12.06
N GLN A 256 15.98 13.21 13.30
CA GLN A 256 16.75 12.04 13.74
C GLN A 256 15.92 10.76 13.67
N ILE A 257 14.65 10.82 14.09
CA ILE A 257 13.74 9.66 14.03
C ILE A 257 13.54 9.22 12.57
N ILE A 258 13.21 10.15 11.67
CA ILE A 258 13.03 9.84 10.25
C ILE A 258 14.31 9.28 9.64
N ASN A 259 15.47 9.88 9.91
CA ASN A 259 16.75 9.42 9.39
C ASN A 259 17.10 7.99 9.89
N ARG A 260 16.78 7.65 11.13
CA ARG A 260 16.94 6.28 11.63
C ARG A 260 15.99 5.31 10.91
N MET A 261 14.74 5.67 10.65
CA MET A 261 13.81 4.85 9.85
C MET A 261 14.33 4.61 8.42
N LEU A 262 14.98 5.61 7.83
CA LEU A 262 15.56 5.60 6.49
C LEU A 262 16.92 4.92 6.40
N SER A 263 17.48 4.41 7.50
CA SER A 263 18.78 3.73 7.51
C SER A 263 18.83 2.62 6.46
N ARG A 264 19.97 2.52 5.77
CA ARG A 264 20.16 1.52 4.70
C ARG A 264 20.08 0.09 5.24
N GLN A 265 20.76 -0.16 6.38
CA GLN A 265 20.77 -1.47 7.02
C GLN A 265 19.48 -1.67 7.81
N PRO A 266 18.74 -2.77 7.60
CA PRO A 266 17.51 -3.05 8.36
C PRO A 266 17.72 -3.08 9.89
N GLY A 267 18.90 -3.56 10.35
CA GLY A 267 19.23 -3.65 11.77
C GLY A 267 19.43 -2.30 12.47
N ASP A 268 19.73 -1.24 11.72
CA ASP A 268 19.91 0.12 12.27
C ASP A 268 18.58 0.87 12.41
N ARG A 269 17.50 0.35 11.83
CA ARG A 269 16.16 0.94 11.90
C ARG A 269 15.46 0.60 13.22
N TYR A 270 14.28 1.16 13.43
CA TYR A 270 13.35 0.65 14.44
C TYR A 270 12.87 -0.75 14.04
N GLN A 271 12.85 -1.68 14.99
CA GLN A 271 12.52 -3.08 14.73
C GLN A 271 11.02 -3.37 14.89
N SER A 272 10.25 -2.45 15.50
CA SER A 272 8.80 -2.56 15.64
C SER A 272 8.12 -1.19 15.61
N ALA A 273 6.84 -1.18 15.28
CA ALA A 273 6.02 0.03 15.35
C ALA A 273 5.95 0.58 16.78
N ALA A 274 5.88 -0.28 17.78
CA ALA A 274 5.90 0.11 19.19
C ALA A 274 7.22 0.78 19.62
N GLU A 275 8.38 0.38 19.07
CA GLU A 275 9.66 1.05 19.32
C GLU A 275 9.65 2.47 18.74
N LEU A 276 9.16 2.62 17.51
CA LEU A 276 9.05 3.92 16.85
C LEU A 276 8.06 4.83 17.56
N GLU A 277 6.91 4.30 17.99
CA GLU A 277 5.89 5.08 18.72
C GLU A 277 6.46 5.68 20.01
N ARG A 278 7.23 4.91 20.78
CA ARG A 278 7.93 5.41 21.98
C ARG A 278 8.91 6.54 21.65
N ALA A 279 9.66 6.42 20.55
CA ALA A 279 10.57 7.48 20.12
C ALA A 279 9.85 8.78 19.71
N LEU A 280 8.61 8.70 19.20
CA LEU A 280 7.81 9.88 18.84
C LEU A 280 7.14 10.58 20.05
N GLN A 281 7.21 10.00 21.26
CA GLN A 281 6.69 10.59 22.48
C GLN A 281 7.74 11.43 23.24
N THR A 282 9.01 11.26 22.93
CA THR A 282 10.12 12.02 23.50
C THR A 282 10.39 13.28 22.68
#